data_7107744afd8dcba67aae3cc75bee5b1e
#
_entry.id   7107744afd8dcba67aae3cc75bee5b1e
#
_cell.length_a   1.000
_cell.length_b   1.000
_cell.length_c   1.000
_cell.angle_alpha   90.00
_cell.angle_beta   90.00
_cell.angle_gamma   90.00
#
_symmetry.space_group_name_H-M   'P 1'
#
loop_
_entity.id
_entity.type
_entity.pdbx_description
1 polymer ?
#
loop_
_entity_poly.entity_id
_entity_poly.type
_entity_poly.pdbx_seq_one_letter_code
_entity_poly.pdbx_strand_id
1 'polypeptide(L)'
;ECRNEAAKRINCAFLSKQNDIDLSGLNLTTQPPGLQNFTSINLDNNQLTHFDATNYDRLVKLSLNSNTLESINFPQGRNVSITHISMNNNALRNIDIDRLSSVTYFSAAHNQLEFVQLESCEWLQYLNLSHNQLTDIVAGNKNELLLLDLSHNKLTSLHNDLFPNLNTLLINNNLLSEIKIFYSNFCNVQTLNAANNQLKYINLDFLTYLPSIKSLRLDNNKIT
;
A
#
# COMPACT_ATOMS: atom_id res chain seq x y z
N GLU A 1 27.91 -5.34 17.19
CA GLU A 1 27.53 -6.78 17.10
C GLU A 1 26.48 -7.03 15.99
N CYS A 2 25.43 -6.20 15.85
CA CYS A 2 24.36 -6.43 14.86
C CYS A 2 24.80 -6.36 13.39
N ARG A 3 25.77 -5.51 13.05
CA ARG A 3 26.36 -5.47 11.69
C ARG A 3 27.04 -6.79 11.31
N ASN A 4 27.64 -7.46 12.28
CA ASN A 4 28.32 -8.74 12.06
C ASN A 4 27.30 -9.86 11.79
N GLU A 5 26.12 -9.85 12.46
CA GLU A 5 25.07 -10.84 12.23
C GLU A 5 24.44 -10.70 10.85
N ALA A 6 24.11 -9.49 10.42
CA ALA A 6 23.59 -9.26 9.06
C ALA A 6 24.59 -9.73 7.99
N ALA A 7 25.88 -9.38 8.14
CA ALA A 7 26.92 -9.83 7.20
C ALA A 7 27.07 -11.35 7.17
N LYS A 8 26.98 -12.02 8.33
CA LYS A 8 26.98 -13.50 8.40
C LYS A 8 25.80 -14.11 7.66
N ARG A 9 24.59 -13.61 7.91
CA ARG A 9 23.36 -14.11 7.23
C ARG A 9 23.47 -13.91 5.72
N ILE A 10 23.89 -12.74 5.26
CA ILE A 10 24.06 -12.44 3.83
C ILE A 10 25.09 -13.39 3.20
N ASN A 11 26.25 -13.58 3.82
CA ASN A 11 27.28 -14.48 3.31
C ASN A 11 26.79 -15.94 3.28
N CYS A 12 26.12 -16.39 4.34
CA CYS A 12 25.59 -17.75 4.42
C CYS A 12 24.54 -17.99 3.31
N ALA A 13 23.59 -17.06 3.15
CA ALA A 13 22.56 -17.14 2.13
C ALA A 13 23.16 -17.12 0.72
N PHE A 14 24.17 -16.27 0.48
CA PHE A 14 24.87 -16.19 -0.80
C PHE A 14 25.60 -17.50 -1.15
N LEU A 15 26.36 -18.07 -0.20
CA LEU A 15 27.07 -19.33 -0.38
C LEU A 15 26.10 -20.51 -0.59
N SER A 16 24.94 -20.48 0.04
CA SER A 16 23.89 -21.48 -0.07
C SER A 16 22.98 -21.26 -1.29
N LYS A 17 23.27 -20.26 -2.13
CA LYS A 17 22.47 -19.87 -3.31
C LYS A 17 20.99 -19.61 -2.99
N GLN A 18 20.70 -19.07 -1.82
CA GLN A 18 19.35 -18.67 -1.45
C GLN A 18 18.94 -17.40 -2.22
N ASN A 19 17.68 -17.33 -2.58
CA ASN A 19 17.10 -16.14 -3.21
C ASN A 19 16.48 -15.18 -2.19
N ASP A 20 16.23 -15.67 -0.98
CA ASP A 20 15.52 -14.96 0.08
C ASP A 20 16.50 -14.67 1.25
N ILE A 21 16.34 -13.51 1.85
CA ILE A 21 17.11 -13.09 3.02
C ILE A 21 16.20 -12.50 4.09
N ASP A 22 16.34 -12.97 5.32
CA ASP A 22 15.69 -12.41 6.50
C ASP A 22 16.71 -11.74 7.42
N LEU A 23 16.60 -10.43 7.53
CA LEU A 23 17.40 -9.55 8.38
C LEU A 23 16.51 -8.78 9.36
N SER A 24 15.34 -9.30 9.68
CA SER A 24 14.41 -8.65 10.60
C SER A 24 14.95 -8.64 12.04
N GLY A 25 14.63 -7.60 12.79
CA GLY A 25 14.92 -7.48 14.22
C GLY A 25 16.41 -7.37 14.59
N LEU A 26 17.27 -6.93 13.67
CA LEU A 26 18.72 -6.83 13.89
C LEU A 26 19.17 -5.43 14.36
N ASN A 27 18.25 -4.53 14.70
CA ASN A 27 18.55 -3.13 15.06
C ASN A 27 19.43 -2.41 14.04
N LEU A 28 19.26 -2.70 12.75
CA LEU A 28 20.02 -2.07 11.68
C LEU A 28 19.62 -0.61 11.52
N THR A 29 20.58 0.29 11.55
CA THR A 29 20.39 1.73 11.31
C THR A 29 20.70 2.14 9.87
N THR A 30 21.39 1.29 9.13
CA THR A 30 21.78 1.50 7.72
C THR A 30 21.58 0.21 6.93
N GLN A 31 21.24 0.37 5.65
CA GLN A 31 21.11 -0.74 4.70
C GLN A 31 22.42 -1.53 4.59
N PRO A 32 22.42 -2.86 4.85
CA PRO A 32 23.59 -3.68 4.64
C PRO A 32 23.96 -3.80 3.16
N PRO A 33 25.25 -3.90 2.81
CA PRO A 33 25.67 -4.16 1.42
C PRO A 33 25.35 -5.60 1.01
N GLY A 34 25.22 -5.84 -0.31
CA GLY A 34 25.07 -7.18 -0.88
C GLY A 34 23.63 -7.66 -1.07
N LEU A 35 22.65 -6.86 -0.69
CA LEU A 35 21.23 -7.21 -0.79
C LEU A 35 20.70 -7.29 -2.23
N GLN A 36 21.36 -6.64 -3.20
CA GLN A 36 20.95 -6.63 -4.62
C GLN A 36 20.96 -8.01 -5.30
N ASN A 37 21.54 -9.02 -4.63
CA ASN A 37 21.58 -10.39 -5.16
C ASN A 37 20.32 -11.21 -4.83
N PHE A 38 19.48 -10.73 -3.91
CA PHE A 38 18.30 -11.44 -3.44
C PHE A 38 17.05 -10.99 -4.18
N THR A 39 16.09 -11.92 -4.32
CA THR A 39 14.78 -11.65 -4.90
C THR A 39 13.72 -11.33 -3.84
N SER A 40 13.93 -11.76 -2.61
CA SER A 40 13.04 -11.50 -1.48
C SER A 40 13.87 -11.03 -0.28
N ILE A 41 13.53 -9.86 0.23
CA ILE A 41 14.26 -9.20 1.32
C ILE A 41 13.29 -8.84 2.43
N ASN A 42 13.56 -9.34 3.64
CA ASN A 42 12.87 -8.93 4.85
C ASN A 42 13.82 -8.13 5.75
N LEU A 43 13.48 -6.87 6.01
CA LEU A 43 14.19 -5.93 6.89
C LEU A 43 13.25 -5.37 7.97
N ASP A 44 12.17 -6.07 8.29
CA ASP A 44 11.21 -5.63 9.29
C ASP A 44 11.83 -5.42 10.68
N ASN A 45 11.24 -4.53 11.47
CA ASN A 45 11.67 -4.31 12.85
C ASN A 45 13.15 -3.92 12.99
N ASN A 46 13.59 -2.97 12.18
CA ASN A 46 14.92 -2.36 12.26
C ASN A 46 14.80 -0.84 12.56
N GLN A 47 15.87 -0.10 12.37
CA GLN A 47 15.94 1.34 12.61
C GLN A 47 16.44 2.08 11.34
N LEU A 48 16.04 1.58 10.18
CA LEU A 48 16.45 2.17 8.90
C LEU A 48 15.71 3.50 8.70
N THR A 49 16.46 4.55 8.37
CA THR A 49 15.90 5.87 8.00
C THR A 49 15.75 6.03 6.50
N HIS A 50 16.48 5.26 5.74
CA HIS A 50 16.49 5.30 4.27
C HIS A 50 16.76 3.90 3.70
N PHE A 51 16.16 3.59 2.53
CA PHE A 51 16.45 2.38 1.78
C PHE A 51 16.60 2.70 0.30
N ASP A 52 17.70 2.25 -0.30
CA ASP A 52 17.97 2.45 -1.73
C ASP A 52 17.97 1.12 -2.49
N ALA A 53 16.93 0.93 -3.31
CA ALA A 53 16.76 -0.23 -4.16
C ALA A 53 17.02 0.07 -5.66
N THR A 54 17.62 1.21 -6.02
CA THR A 54 17.78 1.63 -7.43
C THR A 54 18.46 0.61 -8.32
N ASN A 55 19.35 -0.22 -7.76
CA ASN A 55 20.11 -1.25 -8.49
C ASN A 55 19.62 -2.68 -8.17
N TYR A 56 18.38 -2.85 -7.69
CA TYR A 56 17.84 -4.15 -7.28
C TYR A 56 16.93 -4.74 -8.38
N ASP A 57 17.49 -4.95 -9.56
CA ASP A 57 16.74 -5.39 -10.77
C ASP A 57 16.06 -6.75 -10.62
N ARG A 58 16.53 -7.59 -9.68
CA ARG A 58 15.98 -8.92 -9.42
C ARG A 58 14.98 -8.97 -8.28
N LEU A 59 14.75 -7.85 -7.60
CA LEU A 59 13.88 -7.80 -6.44
C LEU A 59 12.42 -8.07 -6.82
N VAL A 60 11.80 -9.00 -6.12
CA VAL A 60 10.39 -9.41 -6.29
C VAL A 60 9.56 -9.06 -5.06
N LYS A 61 10.14 -9.27 -3.86
CA LYS A 61 9.46 -9.00 -2.59
C LYS A 61 10.33 -8.17 -1.66
N LEU A 62 9.77 -7.12 -1.10
CA LEU A 62 10.44 -6.24 -0.15
C LEU A 62 9.54 -5.99 1.06
N SER A 63 10.05 -6.32 2.25
CA SER A 63 9.42 -6.00 3.51
C SER A 63 10.33 -5.11 4.36
N LEU A 64 9.78 -3.94 4.75
CA LEU A 64 10.45 -2.87 5.49
C LEU A 64 9.57 -2.36 6.64
N ASN A 65 8.65 -3.18 7.14
CA ASN A 65 7.72 -2.76 8.18
C ASN A 65 8.44 -2.41 9.48
N SER A 66 7.86 -1.49 10.25
CA SER A 66 8.36 -1.12 11.57
C SER A 66 9.85 -0.71 11.53
N ASN A 67 10.12 0.28 10.72
CA ASN A 67 11.37 1.02 10.66
C ASN A 67 11.12 2.51 10.96
N THR A 68 12.08 3.35 10.65
CA THR A 68 11.97 4.82 10.76
C THR A 68 12.21 5.49 9.41
N LEU A 69 11.77 4.84 8.32
CA LEU A 69 12.02 5.30 6.97
C LEU A 69 11.37 6.65 6.70
N GLU A 70 12.18 7.61 6.30
CA GLU A 70 11.76 8.92 5.79
C GLU A 70 11.70 8.94 4.25
N SER A 71 12.49 8.06 3.60
CA SER A 71 12.55 7.96 2.14
C SER A 71 12.94 6.55 1.68
N ILE A 72 12.52 6.23 0.46
CA ILE A 72 12.88 5.02 -0.26
C ILE A 72 13.06 5.33 -1.74
N ASN A 73 14.08 4.75 -2.37
CA ASN A 73 14.28 4.82 -3.81
C ASN A 73 14.05 3.44 -4.42
N PHE A 74 13.23 3.39 -5.48
CA PHE A 74 12.98 2.18 -6.25
C PHE A 74 13.77 2.16 -7.57
N PRO A 75 13.93 0.96 -8.18
CA PRO A 75 14.55 0.85 -9.49
C PRO A 75 13.78 1.68 -10.52
N GLN A 76 14.51 2.38 -11.39
CA GLN A 76 13.95 3.25 -12.43
C GLN A 76 13.91 2.58 -13.82
N GLY A 77 14.23 1.29 -13.91
CA GLY A 77 14.29 0.52 -15.14
C GLY A 77 12.92 0.11 -15.68
N ARG A 78 12.87 -0.29 -16.97
CA ARG A 78 11.62 -0.75 -17.62
C ARG A 78 11.17 -2.15 -17.17
N ASN A 79 12.08 -2.95 -16.59
CA ASN A 79 11.84 -4.35 -16.23
C ASN A 79 11.93 -4.54 -14.72
N VAL A 80 11.18 -3.74 -13.96
CA VAL A 80 11.12 -3.88 -12.50
C VAL A 80 10.23 -5.07 -12.16
N SER A 81 10.81 -6.08 -11.49
CA SER A 81 10.13 -7.34 -11.16
C SER A 81 9.39 -7.31 -9.82
N ILE A 82 9.38 -6.18 -9.13
CA ILE A 82 8.78 -6.06 -7.80
C ILE A 82 7.28 -6.26 -7.88
N THR A 83 6.79 -7.28 -7.18
CA THR A 83 5.36 -7.59 -7.11
C THR A 83 4.76 -7.33 -5.72
N HIS A 84 5.57 -7.42 -4.65
CA HIS A 84 5.11 -7.27 -3.28
C HIS A 84 5.96 -6.27 -2.52
N ILE A 85 5.33 -5.25 -1.97
CA ILE A 85 5.97 -4.22 -1.15
C ILE A 85 5.17 -4.02 0.12
N SER A 86 5.84 -4.12 1.27
CA SER A 86 5.26 -3.78 2.57
C SER A 86 6.22 -2.87 3.35
N MET A 87 5.72 -1.70 3.77
CA MET A 87 6.48 -0.68 4.49
C MET A 87 5.62 0.03 5.54
N ASN A 88 4.80 -0.75 6.22
CA ASN A 88 3.93 -0.23 7.27
C ASN A 88 4.72 0.27 8.49
N ASN A 89 4.16 1.20 9.25
CA ASN A 89 4.76 1.74 10.46
C ASN A 89 6.14 2.34 10.19
N ASN A 90 6.17 3.39 9.39
CA ASN A 90 7.35 4.18 9.05
C ASN A 90 7.04 5.69 9.13
N ALA A 91 7.95 6.54 8.69
CA ALA A 91 7.81 7.99 8.70
C ALA A 91 7.77 8.61 7.28
N LEU A 92 7.35 7.82 6.27
CA LEU A 92 7.32 8.24 4.88
C LEU A 92 6.28 9.34 4.66
N ARG A 93 6.69 10.45 4.04
CA ARG A 93 5.79 11.56 3.65
C ARG A 93 5.42 11.50 2.18
N ASN A 94 6.32 11.01 1.36
CA ASN A 94 6.13 10.85 -0.07
C ASN A 94 6.69 9.51 -0.51
N ILE A 95 6.11 8.96 -1.56
CA ILE A 95 6.57 7.73 -2.18
C ILE A 95 6.28 7.78 -3.68
N ASP A 96 7.29 7.47 -4.49
CA ASP A 96 7.16 7.33 -5.93
C ASP A 96 7.17 5.85 -6.31
N ILE A 97 6.01 5.31 -6.62
CA ILE A 97 5.83 3.93 -7.09
C ILE A 97 5.22 3.86 -8.49
N ASP A 98 5.06 5.00 -9.15
CA ASP A 98 4.37 5.08 -10.44
C ASP A 98 5.05 4.26 -11.55
N ARG A 99 6.32 3.90 -11.37
CA ARG A 99 7.08 3.06 -12.32
C ARG A 99 7.07 1.57 -12.00
N LEU A 100 6.43 1.18 -10.90
CA LEU A 100 6.39 -0.20 -10.46
C LEU A 100 5.19 -0.95 -11.06
N SER A 101 5.15 -1.05 -12.37
CA SER A 101 4.01 -1.59 -13.13
C SER A 101 3.65 -3.04 -12.80
N SER A 102 4.59 -3.83 -12.25
CA SER A 102 4.36 -5.24 -11.88
C SER A 102 3.79 -5.44 -10.47
N VAL A 103 3.63 -4.36 -9.69
CA VAL A 103 3.18 -4.47 -8.29
C VAL A 103 1.74 -4.97 -8.22
N THR A 104 1.54 -6.05 -7.46
CA THR A 104 0.23 -6.64 -7.17
C THR A 104 -0.20 -6.42 -5.72
N TYR A 105 0.76 -6.30 -4.81
CA TYR A 105 0.55 -6.06 -3.39
C TYR A 105 1.36 -4.85 -2.93
N PHE A 106 0.67 -3.83 -2.42
CA PHE A 106 1.30 -2.65 -1.86
C PHE A 106 0.66 -2.26 -0.52
N SER A 107 1.48 -2.15 0.52
CA SER A 107 1.04 -1.71 1.85
C SER A 107 2.02 -0.70 2.43
N ALA A 108 1.53 0.49 2.74
CA ALA A 108 2.25 1.58 3.39
C ALA A 108 1.39 2.22 4.50
N ALA A 109 0.66 1.40 5.25
CA ALA A 109 -0.17 1.85 6.37
C ALA A 109 0.69 2.43 7.51
N HIS A 110 0.09 3.33 8.32
CA HIS A 110 0.78 3.97 9.43
C HIS A 110 2.07 4.67 9.00
N ASN A 111 1.93 5.60 8.07
CA ASN A 111 2.97 6.53 7.61
C ASN A 111 2.47 7.97 7.70
N GLN A 112 3.12 8.90 7.03
CA GLN A 112 2.76 10.31 6.97
C GLN A 112 2.48 10.78 5.55
N LEU A 113 2.02 9.85 4.67
CA LEU A 113 1.80 10.12 3.24
C LEU A 113 0.67 11.14 3.05
N GLU A 114 0.96 12.21 2.32
CA GLU A 114 -0.01 13.27 1.98
C GLU A 114 -0.64 13.05 0.60
N PHE A 115 0.09 12.42 -0.29
CA PHE A 115 -0.33 12.11 -1.66
C PHE A 115 0.34 10.83 -2.16
N VAL A 116 -0.35 10.05 -2.98
CA VAL A 116 0.18 8.86 -3.66
C VAL A 116 -0.37 8.81 -5.08
N GLN A 117 0.52 8.57 -6.04
CA GLN A 117 0.18 8.38 -7.45
C GLN A 117 0.44 6.92 -7.84
N LEU A 118 -0.56 6.29 -8.46
CA LEU A 118 -0.59 4.87 -8.72
C LEU A 118 -0.96 4.53 -10.16
N GLU A 119 -1.07 5.51 -11.07
CA GLU A 119 -1.66 5.31 -12.39
C GLU A 119 -1.03 4.14 -13.16
N SER A 120 0.29 3.98 -13.10
CA SER A 120 1.00 2.91 -13.81
C SER A 120 0.95 1.53 -13.13
N CYS A 121 0.41 1.42 -11.91
CA CYS A 121 0.31 0.14 -11.19
C CYS A 121 -0.94 -0.64 -11.60
N GLU A 122 -1.03 -1.08 -12.85
CA GLU A 122 -2.25 -1.67 -13.44
C GLU A 122 -2.64 -3.03 -12.84
N TRP A 123 -1.67 -3.81 -12.34
CA TRP A 123 -1.88 -5.15 -11.79
C TRP A 123 -2.14 -5.18 -10.28
N LEU A 124 -2.34 -4.01 -9.67
CA LEU A 124 -2.51 -3.91 -8.22
C LEU A 124 -3.80 -4.62 -7.78
N GLN A 125 -3.66 -5.61 -6.87
CA GLN A 125 -4.76 -6.39 -6.31
C GLN A 125 -5.06 -6.02 -4.85
N TYR A 126 -4.04 -5.64 -4.11
CA TYR A 126 -4.13 -5.25 -2.72
C TYR A 126 -3.45 -3.90 -2.51
N LEU A 127 -4.21 -2.92 -2.00
CA LEU A 127 -3.70 -1.60 -1.64
C LEU A 127 -4.12 -1.24 -0.22
N ASN A 128 -3.13 -1.05 0.65
CA ASN A 128 -3.37 -0.53 2.00
C ASN A 128 -2.55 0.74 2.23
N LEU A 129 -3.25 1.86 2.34
CA LEU A 129 -2.72 3.19 2.66
C LEU A 129 -3.40 3.77 3.91
N SER A 130 -3.94 2.91 4.77
CA SER A 130 -4.63 3.35 5.99
C SER A 130 -3.69 4.06 6.96
N HIS A 131 -4.25 4.88 7.86
CA HIS A 131 -3.48 5.62 8.86
C HIS A 131 -2.36 6.47 8.24
N ASN A 132 -2.73 7.31 7.28
CA ASN A 132 -1.87 8.30 6.63
C ASN A 132 -2.49 9.70 6.73
N GLN A 133 -2.00 10.63 5.94
CA GLN A 133 -2.50 12.01 5.88
C GLN A 133 -3.05 12.35 4.50
N LEU A 134 -3.48 11.35 3.73
CA LEU A 134 -3.95 11.52 2.36
C LEU A 134 -5.17 12.45 2.31
N THR A 135 -5.06 13.51 1.53
CA THR A 135 -6.18 14.39 1.19
C THR A 135 -6.82 13.99 -0.14
N ASP A 136 -6.07 13.31 -0.97
CA ASP A 136 -6.46 12.81 -2.28
C ASP A 136 -5.63 11.58 -2.67
N ILE A 137 -6.11 10.83 -3.67
CA ILE A 137 -5.41 9.70 -4.27
C ILE A 137 -5.73 9.67 -5.77
N VAL A 138 -4.69 9.56 -6.60
CA VAL A 138 -4.83 9.35 -8.04
C VAL A 138 -4.47 7.91 -8.35
N ALA A 139 -5.48 7.07 -8.39
CA ALA A 139 -5.29 5.64 -8.62
C ALA A 139 -5.42 5.25 -10.09
N GLY A 140 -6.24 5.97 -10.88
CA GLY A 140 -6.61 5.57 -12.23
C GLY A 140 -7.46 4.30 -12.25
N ASN A 141 -7.62 3.69 -13.41
CA ASN A 141 -8.38 2.45 -13.53
C ASN A 141 -7.60 1.26 -12.96
N LYS A 142 -8.17 0.57 -11.97
CA LYS A 142 -7.57 -0.59 -11.30
C LYS A 142 -8.48 -1.81 -11.45
N ASN A 143 -8.42 -2.43 -12.63
CA ASN A 143 -9.26 -3.57 -12.95
C ASN A 143 -9.00 -4.80 -12.05
N GLU A 144 -7.78 -4.96 -11.57
CA GLU A 144 -7.37 -6.11 -10.76
C GLU A 144 -7.53 -5.88 -9.26
N LEU A 145 -7.89 -4.67 -8.81
CA LEU A 145 -7.94 -4.33 -7.40
C LEU A 145 -9.11 -5.04 -6.69
N LEU A 146 -8.77 -5.82 -5.66
CA LEU A 146 -9.70 -6.60 -4.85
C LEU A 146 -9.94 -5.97 -3.48
N LEU A 147 -8.91 -5.37 -2.88
CA LEU A 147 -8.99 -4.70 -1.59
C LEU A 147 -8.35 -3.32 -1.66
N LEU A 148 -9.11 -2.32 -1.21
CA LEU A 148 -8.66 -0.94 -1.04
C LEU A 148 -8.93 -0.49 0.40
N ASP A 149 -7.86 -0.23 1.15
CA ASP A 149 -7.94 0.34 2.48
C ASP A 149 -7.33 1.75 2.50
N LEU A 150 -8.19 2.75 2.60
CA LEU A 150 -7.89 4.18 2.75
C LEU A 150 -8.39 4.72 4.09
N SER A 151 -8.70 3.85 5.05
CA SER A 151 -9.21 4.26 6.35
C SER A 151 -8.22 5.13 7.12
N HIS A 152 -8.73 5.98 8.02
CA HIS A 152 -7.91 6.86 8.84
C HIS A 152 -7.00 7.78 8.02
N ASN A 153 -7.60 8.54 7.11
CA ASN A 153 -6.97 9.56 6.28
C ASN A 153 -7.74 10.90 6.38
N LYS A 154 -7.45 11.83 5.49
CA LYS A 154 -8.09 13.16 5.43
C LYS A 154 -8.85 13.36 4.12
N LEU A 155 -9.32 12.28 3.49
CA LEU A 155 -10.01 12.33 2.21
C LEU A 155 -11.35 13.08 2.34
N THR A 156 -11.58 14.04 1.45
CA THR A 156 -12.84 14.80 1.36
C THR A 156 -13.74 14.30 0.24
N SER A 157 -13.19 13.63 -0.72
CA SER A 157 -13.86 12.97 -1.83
C SER A 157 -13.13 11.69 -2.23
N LEU A 158 -13.82 10.80 -2.91
CA LEU A 158 -13.21 9.68 -3.60
C LEU A 158 -13.43 9.90 -5.10
N HIS A 159 -12.35 9.92 -5.88
CA HIS A 159 -12.44 10.12 -7.33
C HIS A 159 -13.15 8.95 -8.02
N ASN A 160 -13.67 9.24 -9.22
CA ASN A 160 -14.40 8.27 -10.05
C ASN A 160 -13.48 7.24 -10.72
N ASP A 161 -12.53 6.73 -9.97
CA ASP A 161 -11.67 5.67 -10.47
C ASP A 161 -12.49 4.38 -10.65
N LEU A 162 -12.17 3.62 -11.66
CA LEU A 162 -12.86 2.38 -11.96
C LEU A 162 -12.20 1.23 -11.17
N PHE A 163 -12.97 0.62 -10.28
CA PHE A 163 -12.56 -0.56 -9.51
C PHE A 163 -13.56 -1.72 -9.72
N PRO A 164 -13.72 -2.24 -10.95
CA PRO A 164 -14.81 -3.15 -11.29
C PRO A 164 -14.77 -4.49 -10.53
N ASN A 165 -13.62 -4.91 -10.07
CA ASN A 165 -13.44 -6.15 -9.34
C ASN A 165 -13.25 -5.95 -7.82
N LEU A 166 -13.38 -4.73 -7.33
CA LEU A 166 -13.19 -4.43 -5.91
C LEU A 166 -14.20 -5.20 -5.05
N ASN A 167 -13.68 -5.95 -4.08
CA ASN A 167 -14.46 -6.72 -3.12
C ASN A 167 -14.61 -6.00 -1.78
N THR A 168 -13.53 -5.36 -1.33
CA THR A 168 -13.48 -4.71 -0.02
C THR A 168 -13.02 -3.27 -0.16
N LEU A 169 -13.84 -2.32 0.31
CA LEU A 169 -13.55 -0.89 0.37
C LEU A 169 -13.66 -0.39 1.80
N LEU A 170 -12.52 0.03 2.37
CA LEU A 170 -12.43 0.61 3.70
C LEU A 170 -12.05 2.08 3.58
N ILE A 171 -12.99 2.98 3.87
CA ILE A 171 -12.86 4.44 3.79
C ILE A 171 -13.34 5.12 5.08
N ASN A 172 -13.43 4.35 6.15
CA ASN A 172 -13.85 4.87 7.46
C ASN A 172 -12.82 5.84 8.05
N ASN A 173 -13.26 6.71 8.94
CA ASN A 173 -12.42 7.72 9.59
C ASN A 173 -11.73 8.63 8.55
N ASN A 174 -12.53 9.27 7.71
CA ASN A 174 -12.14 10.27 6.74
C ASN A 174 -13.05 11.51 6.86
N LEU A 175 -13.00 12.42 5.90
CA LEU A 175 -13.77 13.66 5.86
C LEU A 175 -14.78 13.67 4.70
N LEU A 176 -15.18 12.50 4.22
CA LEU A 176 -16.05 12.34 3.05
C LEU A 176 -17.44 12.93 3.34
N SER A 177 -17.89 13.86 2.50
CA SER A 177 -19.25 14.44 2.57
C SER A 177 -20.27 13.69 1.71
N GLU A 178 -19.82 12.94 0.75
CA GLU A 178 -20.60 12.08 -0.14
C GLU A 178 -19.77 10.89 -0.64
N ILE A 179 -20.42 9.83 -1.05
CA ILE A 179 -19.82 8.72 -1.80
C ILE A 179 -20.47 8.71 -3.17
N LYS A 180 -19.71 9.06 -4.20
CA LYS A 180 -20.19 9.00 -5.59
C LYS A 180 -20.03 7.59 -6.11
N ILE A 181 -21.12 6.83 -6.07
CA ILE A 181 -21.18 5.49 -6.66
C ILE A 181 -21.77 5.63 -8.06
N PHE A 182 -21.01 5.23 -9.08
CA PHE A 182 -21.48 5.18 -10.46
C PHE A 182 -21.75 3.73 -10.87
N TYR A 183 -22.67 3.53 -11.81
CA TYR A 183 -23.30 2.28 -12.24
C TYR A 183 -22.41 1.06 -12.46
N SER A 184 -21.09 1.20 -12.59
CA SER A 184 -20.21 0.07 -12.92
C SER A 184 -19.06 -0.13 -11.96
N ASN A 185 -18.84 0.77 -10.98
CA ASN A 185 -17.56 0.80 -10.26
C ASN A 185 -17.50 -0.12 -9.03
N PHE A 186 -18.67 -0.48 -8.45
CA PHE A 186 -18.74 -1.18 -7.17
C PHE A 186 -19.64 -2.42 -7.17
N CYS A 187 -19.97 -2.97 -8.36
CA CYS A 187 -20.87 -4.10 -8.46
C CYS A 187 -20.43 -5.34 -7.68
N ASN A 188 -19.13 -5.53 -7.50
CA ASN A 188 -18.55 -6.68 -6.80
C ASN A 188 -18.23 -6.42 -5.33
N VAL A 189 -18.47 -5.20 -4.82
CA VAL A 189 -18.17 -4.85 -3.44
C VAL A 189 -19.05 -5.64 -2.48
N GLN A 190 -18.43 -6.43 -1.63
CA GLN A 190 -19.08 -7.20 -0.57
C GLN A 190 -18.95 -6.53 0.79
N THR A 191 -17.88 -5.78 1.01
CA THR A 191 -17.65 -5.06 2.26
C THR A 191 -17.37 -3.59 1.96
N LEU A 192 -18.22 -2.71 2.50
CA LEU A 192 -18.02 -1.26 2.48
C LEU A 192 -18.07 -0.74 3.93
N ASN A 193 -16.95 -0.18 4.37
CA ASN A 193 -16.90 0.53 5.64
C ASN A 193 -16.64 2.01 5.38
N ALA A 194 -17.67 2.85 5.55
CA ALA A 194 -17.60 4.30 5.45
C ALA A 194 -18.01 4.99 6.78
N ALA A 195 -17.90 4.27 7.89
CA ALA A 195 -18.18 4.81 9.23
C ALA A 195 -17.26 5.99 9.57
N ASN A 196 -17.70 6.86 10.48
CA ASN A 196 -16.91 8.02 10.94
C ASN A 196 -16.47 8.93 9.78
N ASN A 197 -17.42 9.41 9.01
CA ASN A 197 -17.24 10.38 7.94
C ASN A 197 -18.21 11.57 8.13
N GLN A 198 -18.42 12.38 7.11
CA GLN A 198 -19.32 13.54 7.12
C GLN A 198 -20.46 13.39 6.09
N LEU A 199 -20.83 12.15 5.77
CA LEU A 199 -21.88 11.86 4.77
C LEU A 199 -23.20 12.49 5.20
N LYS A 200 -23.79 13.30 4.33
CA LYS A 200 -25.02 14.04 4.61
C LYS A 200 -26.27 13.31 4.11
N TYR A 201 -26.13 12.56 3.06
CA TYR A 201 -27.21 11.78 2.46
C TYR A 201 -26.65 10.54 1.76
N ILE A 202 -27.50 9.56 1.59
CA ILE A 202 -27.28 8.40 0.74
C ILE A 202 -28.38 8.41 -0.30
N ASN A 203 -28.00 8.36 -1.58
CA ASN A 203 -28.96 8.27 -2.66
C ASN A 203 -29.84 7.01 -2.48
N LEU A 204 -31.12 7.09 -2.78
CA LEU A 204 -32.06 5.95 -2.73
C LEU A 204 -31.59 4.77 -3.58
N ASP A 205 -30.89 5.06 -4.68
CA ASP A 205 -30.33 4.04 -5.58
C ASP A 205 -29.00 3.45 -5.09
N PHE A 206 -28.47 3.91 -3.94
CA PHE A 206 -27.16 3.50 -3.42
C PHE A 206 -27.02 1.97 -3.33
N LEU A 207 -28.04 1.31 -2.78
CA LEU A 207 -28.02 -0.16 -2.64
C LEU A 207 -28.20 -0.88 -3.98
N THR A 208 -28.83 -0.26 -4.97
CA THR A 208 -28.98 -0.86 -6.31
C THR A 208 -27.64 -0.92 -7.05
N TYR A 209 -26.70 -0.03 -6.68
CA TYR A 209 -25.33 -0.02 -7.22
C TYR A 209 -24.36 -0.94 -6.47
N LEU A 210 -24.82 -1.56 -5.37
CA LEU A 210 -24.07 -2.49 -4.55
C LEU A 210 -24.75 -3.86 -4.45
N PRO A 211 -25.05 -4.55 -5.57
CA PRO A 211 -25.84 -5.77 -5.56
C PRO A 211 -25.17 -6.93 -4.80
N SER A 212 -23.85 -6.89 -4.61
CA SER A 212 -23.09 -7.92 -3.93
C SER A 212 -22.82 -7.64 -2.45
N ILE A 213 -23.34 -6.52 -1.90
CA ILE A 213 -23.00 -6.08 -0.54
C ILE A 213 -23.45 -7.09 0.53
N LYS A 214 -22.53 -7.44 1.42
CA LYS A 214 -22.76 -8.30 2.59
C LYS A 214 -22.56 -7.57 3.90
N SER A 215 -21.63 -6.60 3.93
CA SER A 215 -21.31 -5.81 5.09
C SER A 215 -21.27 -4.33 4.71
N LEU A 216 -22.14 -3.54 5.32
CA LEU A 216 -22.22 -2.09 5.11
C LEU A 216 -22.14 -1.38 6.46
N ARG A 217 -21.15 -0.51 6.64
CA ARG A 217 -21.02 0.34 7.82
C ARG A 217 -21.04 1.80 7.42
N LEU A 218 -22.00 2.54 7.97
CA LEU A 218 -22.24 3.97 7.72
C LEU A 218 -22.43 4.74 9.05
N ASP A 219 -22.18 4.08 10.17
CA ASP A 219 -22.32 4.64 11.51
C ASP A 219 -21.45 5.90 11.70
N ASN A 220 -21.87 6.78 12.62
CA ASN A 220 -21.16 8.03 12.91
C ASN A 220 -20.96 8.93 11.66
N ASN A 221 -22.03 9.15 10.92
CA ASN A 221 -22.11 10.10 9.81
C ASN A 221 -23.18 11.18 10.13
N LYS A 222 -23.44 12.09 9.19
CA LYS A 222 -24.43 13.18 9.31
C LYS A 222 -25.66 12.92 8.43
N ILE A 223 -26.01 11.67 8.18
CA ILE A 223 -27.11 11.26 7.31
C ILE A 223 -28.44 11.64 7.96
N THR A 224 -29.26 12.42 7.24
CA THR A 224 -30.61 12.89 7.66
C THR A 224 -31.68 12.44 6.68
#